data_2cdaf5d40cd367df99911c05c637497c
#
_entry.id   2cdaf5d40cd367df99911c05c637497c
#
_cell.length_a   1.000
_cell.length_b   1.000
_cell.length_c   1.000
_cell.angle_alpha   90.00
_cell.angle_beta   90.00
_cell.angle_gamma   90.00
#
_symmetry.space_group_name_H-M   'P 1'
#
loop_
_entity.id
_entity.type
_entity.pdbx_description
1 polymer ?
#
loop_
_entity_poly.entity_id
_entity_poly.type
_entity_poly.pdbx_seq_one_letter_code
_entity_poly.pdbx_strand_id
1 'polypeptide(L)'
;MLRLKSFRGVIRALLAAFLLSLLMVGPANASIVQGLELEELVAHADRIVLGRVLFSESFQRPDGQFGTWHRIAVGRELRGHAPDEQEVMLETLGGQIGDLGMRVEGEPSFTVGERVIVFMHDGGPYTAFRPVGMGQGVLRVRTEQGVETVTQNRKGLMLMRRNAQGRLERSQGALPEKERLDALLSKLRGIVEKSAGGEERRGQR
;
A
#
# COMPACT_ATOMS: atom_id res chain seq x y z
N MET A 1 -56.61 -18.85 23.84
CA MET A 1 -56.11 -19.08 22.47
C MET A 1 -55.44 -17.85 21.79
N LEU A 2 -55.41 -16.68 22.41
CA LEU A 2 -54.86 -15.44 21.79
C LEU A 2 -53.31 -15.31 21.84
N ARG A 3 -52.62 -15.95 22.77
CA ARG A 3 -51.13 -15.77 22.94
C ARG A 3 -50.27 -16.48 21.90
N LEU A 4 -50.76 -17.54 21.25
CA LEU A 4 -49.95 -18.29 20.27
C LEU A 4 -49.82 -17.59 18.92
N LYS A 5 -50.79 -16.74 18.52
CA LYS A 5 -50.75 -16.00 17.25
C LYS A 5 -49.73 -14.87 17.29
N SER A 6 -49.55 -14.21 18.45
CA SER A 6 -48.56 -13.14 18.64
C SER A 6 -47.12 -13.67 18.57
N PHE A 7 -46.86 -14.85 19.16
CA PHE A 7 -45.52 -15.45 19.16
C PHE A 7 -45.03 -15.85 17.74
N ARG A 8 -45.95 -16.36 16.91
CA ARG A 8 -45.64 -16.68 15.50
C ARG A 8 -45.32 -15.42 14.66
N GLY A 9 -45.94 -14.28 14.96
CA GLY A 9 -45.65 -13.00 14.30
C GLY A 9 -44.27 -12.49 14.65
N VAL A 10 -43.86 -12.55 15.88
CA VAL A 10 -42.53 -12.14 16.34
C VAL A 10 -41.43 -13.02 15.74
N ILE A 11 -41.62 -14.33 15.69
CA ILE A 11 -40.65 -15.24 15.05
C ILE A 11 -40.49 -14.95 13.57
N ARG A 12 -41.60 -14.69 12.87
CA ARG A 12 -41.53 -14.31 11.42
C ARG A 12 -40.83 -13.00 11.19
N ALA A 13 -41.05 -12.00 12.05
CA ALA A 13 -40.37 -10.72 11.99
C ALA A 13 -38.84 -10.84 12.26
N LEU A 14 -38.47 -11.64 13.24
CA LEU A 14 -37.06 -11.95 13.56
C LEU A 14 -36.36 -12.71 12.41
N LEU A 15 -37.05 -13.70 11.82
CA LEU A 15 -36.55 -14.43 10.66
C LEU A 15 -36.40 -13.52 9.44
N ALA A 16 -37.34 -12.63 9.18
CA ALA A 16 -37.27 -11.67 8.11
C ALA A 16 -36.14 -10.66 8.31
N ALA A 17 -35.94 -10.16 9.53
CA ALA A 17 -34.85 -9.27 9.89
C ALA A 17 -33.49 -9.97 9.75
N PHE A 18 -33.39 -11.23 10.14
CA PHE A 18 -32.17 -12.05 9.97
C PHE A 18 -31.87 -12.32 8.51
N LEU A 19 -32.86 -12.67 7.69
CA LEU A 19 -32.69 -12.82 6.25
C LEU A 19 -32.28 -11.50 5.56
N LEU A 20 -32.85 -10.38 6.00
CA LEU A 20 -32.50 -9.06 5.47
C LEU A 20 -31.07 -8.67 5.83
N SER A 21 -30.57 -9.05 7.01
CA SER A 21 -29.18 -8.81 7.42
C SER A 21 -28.16 -9.63 6.61
N LEU A 22 -28.51 -10.84 6.16
CA LEU A 22 -27.68 -11.64 5.26
C LEU A 22 -27.51 -11.02 3.86
N LEU A 23 -28.49 -10.25 3.39
CA LEU A 23 -28.43 -9.56 2.10
C LEU A 23 -27.51 -8.33 2.12
N MET A 24 -27.11 -7.85 3.29
CA MET A 24 -26.20 -6.70 3.44
C MET A 24 -24.70 -7.07 3.42
N VAL A 25 -24.36 -8.35 3.29
CA VAL A 25 -22.97 -8.78 3.17
C VAL A 25 -22.52 -8.55 1.72
N GLY A 26 -21.95 -7.38 1.45
CA GLY A 26 -21.34 -7.06 0.16
C GLY A 26 -20.09 -7.91 -0.09
N PRO A 27 -19.69 -8.11 -1.36
CA PRO A 27 -18.47 -8.83 -1.69
C PRO A 27 -17.25 -8.11 -1.12
N ALA A 28 -16.46 -8.80 -0.31
CA ALA A 28 -15.17 -8.31 0.16
C ALA A 28 -14.14 -8.55 -0.93
N ASN A 29 -13.82 -7.50 -1.72
CA ASN A 29 -12.75 -7.55 -2.70
C ASN A 29 -11.42 -7.24 -2.00
N ALA A 30 -10.46 -8.16 -2.11
CA ALA A 30 -9.09 -7.97 -1.63
C ALA A 30 -8.12 -8.75 -2.52
N SER A 31 -7.02 -8.13 -2.90
CA SER A 31 -5.92 -8.82 -3.56
C SER A 31 -5.12 -9.61 -2.55
N ILE A 32 -4.93 -10.91 -2.80
CA ILE A 32 -4.05 -11.76 -1.98
C ILE A 32 -2.64 -11.60 -2.49
N VAL A 33 -1.76 -11.08 -1.65
CA VAL A 33 -0.36 -10.83 -2.01
C VAL A 33 0.58 -11.32 -0.91
N GLN A 34 1.84 -11.55 -1.26
CA GLN A 34 2.86 -11.84 -0.26
C GLN A 34 3.04 -10.63 0.68
N GLY A 35 2.93 -10.87 1.99
CA GLY A 35 3.26 -9.87 2.99
C GLY A 35 4.77 -9.67 3.06
N LEU A 36 5.24 -8.44 2.82
CA LEU A 36 6.66 -8.08 2.86
C LEU A 36 7.01 -7.48 4.23
N GLU A 37 8.15 -7.89 4.77
CA GLU A 37 8.76 -7.25 5.93
C GLU A 37 9.54 -5.99 5.49
N LEU A 38 9.98 -5.17 6.44
CA LEU A 38 10.65 -3.91 6.13
C LEU A 38 11.96 -4.13 5.37
N GLU A 39 12.72 -5.15 5.74
CA GLU A 39 13.94 -5.58 5.07
C GLU A 39 13.68 -6.02 3.62
N GLU A 40 12.57 -6.72 3.39
CA GLU A 40 12.18 -7.15 2.05
C GLU A 40 11.72 -5.97 1.19
N LEU A 41 10.97 -5.01 1.77
CA LEU A 41 10.63 -3.77 1.08
C LEU A 41 11.88 -3.00 0.65
N VAL A 42 12.88 -2.88 1.55
CA VAL A 42 14.16 -2.25 1.23
C VAL A 42 14.91 -3.03 0.15
N ALA A 43 14.96 -4.37 0.25
CA ALA A 43 15.69 -5.21 -0.68
C ALA A 43 15.12 -5.17 -2.12
N HIS A 44 13.80 -5.02 -2.25
CA HIS A 44 13.12 -4.95 -3.56
C HIS A 44 13.03 -3.51 -4.11
N ALA A 45 13.43 -2.50 -3.34
CA ALA A 45 13.36 -1.12 -3.78
C ALA A 45 14.69 -0.68 -4.42
N ASP A 46 14.64 -0.18 -5.63
CA ASP A 46 15.76 0.52 -6.27
C ASP A 46 15.91 1.93 -5.69
N ARG A 47 14.79 2.54 -5.29
CA ARG A 47 14.76 3.89 -4.72
C ARG A 47 13.75 3.99 -3.57
N ILE A 48 14.11 4.71 -2.52
CA ILE A 48 13.24 4.99 -1.37
C ILE A 48 13.33 6.47 -1.06
N VAL A 49 12.19 7.16 -1.08
CA VAL A 49 12.13 8.60 -0.81
C VAL A 49 11.09 8.94 0.24
N LEU A 50 11.38 9.92 1.07
CA LEU A 50 10.40 10.67 1.84
C LEU A 50 10.09 11.94 1.06
N GLY A 51 8.84 12.10 0.62
CA GLY A 51 8.45 13.19 -0.26
C GLY A 51 7.02 13.66 -0.06
N ARG A 52 6.63 14.60 -0.91
CA ARG A 52 5.27 15.16 -0.96
C ARG A 52 4.69 14.99 -2.34
N VAL A 53 3.48 14.49 -2.42
CA VAL A 53 2.75 14.35 -3.68
C VAL A 53 2.38 15.73 -4.22
N LEU A 54 2.86 16.07 -5.40
CA LEU A 54 2.59 17.34 -6.08
C LEU A 54 1.43 17.25 -7.04
N PHE A 55 1.28 16.09 -7.69
CA PHE A 55 0.37 15.92 -8.82
C PHE A 55 -0.03 14.46 -8.96
N SER A 56 -1.25 14.23 -9.46
CA SER A 56 -1.75 12.90 -9.84
C SER A 56 -2.65 13.04 -11.05
N GLU A 57 -2.38 12.28 -12.11
CA GLU A 57 -3.15 12.29 -13.35
C GLU A 57 -3.33 10.88 -13.88
N SER A 58 -4.59 10.53 -14.18
CA SER A 58 -4.91 9.25 -14.79
C SER A 58 -4.73 9.32 -16.30
N PHE A 59 -4.25 8.24 -16.89
CA PHE A 59 -4.07 8.08 -18.31
C PHE A 59 -4.52 6.68 -18.76
N GLN A 60 -4.83 6.55 -20.04
CA GLN A 60 -5.12 5.25 -20.63
C GLN A 60 -3.89 4.76 -21.41
N ARG A 61 -3.50 3.53 -21.14
CA ARG A 61 -2.41 2.84 -21.85
C ARG A 61 -2.87 2.40 -23.24
N PRO A 62 -1.93 2.13 -24.17
CA PRO A 62 -2.27 1.59 -25.49
C PRO A 62 -3.03 0.27 -25.48
N ASP A 63 -2.88 -0.54 -24.42
CA ASP A 63 -3.61 -1.80 -24.21
C ASP A 63 -5.03 -1.60 -23.65
N GLY A 64 -5.46 -0.35 -23.45
CA GLY A 64 -6.77 0.02 -22.91
C GLY A 64 -6.84 0.05 -21.39
N GLN A 65 -5.81 -0.39 -20.66
CA GLN A 65 -5.78 -0.32 -19.20
C GLN A 65 -5.57 1.12 -18.73
N PHE A 66 -6.02 1.42 -17.51
CA PHE A 66 -5.80 2.72 -16.88
C PHE A 66 -4.59 2.66 -15.96
N GLY A 67 -3.80 3.71 -15.99
CA GLY A 67 -2.74 4.02 -15.05
C GLY A 67 -2.94 5.40 -14.44
N THR A 68 -2.23 5.67 -13.36
CA THR A 68 -2.16 7.02 -12.77
C THR A 68 -0.70 7.36 -12.49
N TRP A 69 -0.25 8.48 -13.03
CA TRP A 69 1.03 9.07 -12.70
C TRP A 69 0.93 9.94 -11.47
N HIS A 70 1.94 9.84 -10.62
CA HIS A 70 2.09 10.66 -9.43
C HIS A 70 3.47 11.30 -9.44
N ARG A 71 3.52 12.63 -9.39
CA ARG A 71 4.77 13.37 -9.24
C ARG A 71 4.98 13.68 -7.76
N ILE A 72 6.12 13.28 -7.25
CA ILE A 72 6.46 13.39 -5.84
C ILE A 72 7.71 14.24 -5.70
N ALA A 73 7.62 15.38 -4.99
CA ALA A 73 8.79 16.17 -4.61
C ALA A 73 9.60 15.39 -3.58
N VAL A 74 10.90 15.22 -3.85
CA VAL A 74 11.82 14.52 -2.97
C VAL A 74 12.26 15.45 -1.86
N GLY A 75 11.79 15.21 -0.64
CA GLY A 75 12.27 15.95 0.54
C GLY A 75 13.52 15.32 1.16
N ARG A 76 13.63 13.99 1.07
CA ARG A 76 14.77 13.22 1.54
C ARG A 76 14.91 11.91 0.78
N GLU A 77 16.10 11.67 0.25
CA GLU A 77 16.50 10.38 -0.31
C GLU A 77 16.89 9.44 0.85
N LEU A 78 16.33 8.24 0.88
CA LEU A 78 16.63 7.22 1.89
C LEU A 78 17.41 6.05 1.29
N ARG A 79 17.20 5.74 0.01
CA ARG A 79 17.96 4.80 -0.81
C ARG A 79 17.90 5.22 -2.27
N GLY A 80 18.94 4.90 -3.03
CA GLY A 80 19.15 5.34 -4.40
C GLY A 80 20.05 6.57 -4.43
N HIS A 81 20.56 6.89 -5.62
CA HIS A 81 21.43 8.04 -5.80
C HIS A 81 20.97 8.84 -7.00
N ALA A 82 20.20 9.89 -6.75
CA ALA A 82 19.80 10.86 -7.75
C ALA A 82 19.89 12.28 -7.15
N PRO A 83 21.13 12.77 -6.87
CA PRO A 83 21.35 14.01 -6.13
C PRO A 83 20.73 15.24 -6.77
N ASP A 84 20.56 15.23 -8.10
CA ASP A 84 20.02 16.36 -8.87
C ASP A 84 18.51 16.25 -9.14
N GLU A 85 17.87 15.12 -8.82
CA GLU A 85 16.44 14.92 -9.02
C GLU A 85 15.63 15.37 -7.80
N GLN A 86 15.01 16.52 -7.94
CA GLN A 86 14.11 17.07 -6.91
C GLN A 86 12.72 16.43 -6.93
N GLU A 87 12.37 15.73 -7.99
CA GLU A 87 11.07 15.07 -8.18
C GLU A 87 11.26 13.66 -8.72
N VAL A 88 10.33 12.77 -8.38
CA VAL A 88 10.25 11.43 -8.93
C VAL A 88 8.87 11.16 -9.49
N MET A 89 8.81 10.46 -10.63
CA MET A 89 7.57 10.00 -11.24
C MET A 89 7.28 8.56 -10.82
N LEU A 90 6.10 8.35 -10.24
CA LEU A 90 5.58 7.05 -9.84
C LEU A 90 4.33 6.72 -10.66
N GLU A 91 4.19 5.48 -11.08
CA GLU A 91 3.00 4.98 -11.75
C GLU A 91 2.30 3.93 -10.89
N THR A 92 0.98 4.04 -10.79
CA THR A 92 0.10 3.02 -10.20
C THR A 92 -0.90 2.51 -11.23
N LEU A 93 -1.42 1.30 -11.00
CA LEU A 93 -2.48 0.73 -11.83
C LEU A 93 -3.83 1.30 -11.43
N GLY A 94 -4.70 1.47 -12.42
CA GLY A 94 -6.03 2.06 -12.22
C GLY A 94 -6.05 3.57 -12.35
N GLY A 95 -7.25 4.13 -12.34
CA GLY A 95 -7.48 5.56 -12.49
C GLY A 95 -8.85 5.83 -13.09
N GLN A 96 -9.17 7.11 -13.28
CA GLN A 96 -10.43 7.55 -13.85
C GLN A 96 -10.19 8.67 -14.86
N ILE A 97 -10.83 8.58 -16.02
CA ILE A 97 -10.83 9.60 -17.06
C ILE A 97 -12.29 9.83 -17.48
N GLY A 98 -12.84 10.99 -17.17
CA GLY A 98 -14.27 11.25 -17.35
C GLY A 98 -15.12 10.26 -16.57
N ASP A 99 -16.05 9.61 -17.26
CA ASP A 99 -16.98 8.62 -16.68
C ASP A 99 -16.42 7.18 -16.68
N LEU A 100 -15.25 6.97 -17.27
CA LEU A 100 -14.61 5.66 -17.34
C LEU A 100 -13.51 5.55 -16.29
N GLY A 101 -13.43 4.39 -15.64
CA GLY A 101 -12.40 4.15 -14.65
C GLY A 101 -12.11 2.67 -14.44
N MET A 102 -10.91 2.39 -13.94
CA MET A 102 -10.47 1.08 -13.51
C MET A 102 -9.96 1.17 -12.09
N ARG A 103 -10.43 0.28 -11.23
CA ARG A 103 -9.93 0.14 -9.86
C ARG A 103 -9.19 -1.18 -9.73
N VAL A 104 -7.98 -1.12 -9.20
CA VAL A 104 -7.17 -2.27 -8.85
C VAL A 104 -7.07 -2.34 -7.33
N GLU A 105 -7.64 -3.40 -6.74
CA GLU A 105 -7.61 -3.57 -5.29
C GLU A 105 -6.18 -3.79 -4.80
N GLY A 106 -5.80 -3.03 -3.77
CA GLY A 106 -4.46 -3.07 -3.21
C GLY A 106 -3.47 -2.08 -3.82
N GLU A 107 -3.78 -1.49 -4.97
CA GLU A 107 -2.98 -0.37 -5.48
C GLU A 107 -3.13 0.86 -4.57
N PRO A 108 -2.03 1.59 -4.32
CA PRO A 108 -2.11 2.81 -3.53
C PRO A 108 -2.79 3.93 -4.33
N SER A 109 -3.61 4.70 -3.65
CA SER A 109 -4.09 5.99 -4.14
C SER A 109 -3.34 7.11 -3.42
N PHE A 110 -3.09 8.22 -4.09
CA PHE A 110 -2.40 9.37 -3.50
C PHE A 110 -3.31 10.60 -3.51
N THR A 111 -3.11 11.45 -2.52
CA THR A 111 -3.75 12.76 -2.43
C THR A 111 -2.69 13.85 -2.59
N VAL A 112 -2.93 14.83 -3.47
CA VAL A 112 -2.02 15.96 -3.64
C VAL A 112 -1.81 16.66 -2.30
N GLY A 113 -0.55 16.95 -1.98
CA GLY A 113 -0.14 17.56 -0.72
C GLY A 113 0.20 16.57 0.40
N GLU A 114 -0.20 15.27 0.29
CA GLU A 114 0.17 14.30 1.33
C GLU A 114 1.68 14.01 1.34
N ARG A 115 2.21 13.73 2.54
CA ARG A 115 3.59 13.28 2.72
C ARG A 115 3.64 11.77 2.81
N VAL A 116 4.58 11.19 2.08
CA VAL A 116 4.72 9.74 1.94
C VAL A 116 6.17 9.31 2.00
N ILE A 117 6.42 8.09 2.48
CA ILE A 117 7.62 7.34 2.17
C ILE A 117 7.22 6.32 1.12
N VAL A 118 7.93 6.27 0.00
CA VAL A 118 7.63 5.33 -1.08
C VAL A 118 8.86 4.47 -1.35
N PHE A 119 8.65 3.16 -1.31
CA PHE A 119 9.58 2.14 -1.75
C PHE A 119 9.26 1.85 -3.21
N MET A 120 10.19 2.11 -4.11
CA MET A 120 9.97 2.07 -5.55
C MET A 120 10.96 1.14 -6.21
N HIS A 121 10.48 0.41 -7.20
CA HIS A 121 11.33 -0.31 -8.15
C HIS A 121 11.19 0.29 -9.55
N ASP A 122 12.20 0.09 -10.39
CA ASP A 122 12.16 0.52 -11.77
C ASP A 122 10.96 -0.11 -12.51
N GLY A 123 10.18 0.71 -13.17
CA GLY A 123 9.03 0.29 -13.97
C GLY A 123 9.40 -0.30 -15.33
N GLY A 124 10.71 -0.36 -15.66
CA GLY A 124 11.23 -0.83 -16.93
C GLY A 124 11.31 0.28 -17.99
N PRO A 125 11.27 -0.04 -19.28
CA PRO A 125 11.59 0.89 -20.37
C PRO A 125 10.68 2.12 -20.47
N TYR A 126 9.67 2.25 -19.64
CA TYR A 126 8.72 3.37 -19.63
C TYR A 126 9.01 4.44 -18.55
N THR A 127 10.16 4.38 -17.89
CA THR A 127 10.75 5.45 -17.05
C THR A 127 10.02 5.83 -15.75
N ALA A 128 8.83 5.35 -15.47
CA ALA A 128 8.15 5.60 -14.21
C ALA A 128 8.44 4.48 -13.21
N PHE A 129 8.78 4.85 -11.98
CA PHE A 129 8.88 3.92 -10.88
C PHE A 129 7.51 3.31 -10.52
N ARG A 130 7.52 2.15 -9.89
CA ARG A 130 6.33 1.51 -9.35
C ARG A 130 6.49 1.20 -7.87
N PRO A 131 5.40 1.23 -7.08
CA PRO A 131 5.48 0.88 -5.66
C PRO A 131 5.85 -0.60 -5.49
N VAL A 132 6.78 -0.90 -4.60
CA VAL A 132 7.10 -2.28 -4.21
C VAL A 132 5.92 -2.89 -3.46
N GLY A 133 5.45 -4.06 -3.90
CA GLY A 133 4.38 -4.77 -3.23
C GLY A 133 3.05 -4.02 -3.18
N MET A 134 2.75 -3.21 -4.20
CA MET A 134 1.53 -2.40 -4.28
C MET A 134 1.45 -1.39 -3.11
N GLY A 135 0.31 -1.31 -2.42
CA GLY A 135 0.13 -0.41 -1.28
C GLY A 135 1.07 -0.66 -0.10
N GLN A 136 1.71 -1.83 0.00
CA GLN A 136 2.68 -2.10 1.06
C GLN A 136 3.91 -1.19 0.98
N GLY A 137 4.34 -0.84 -0.24
CA GLY A 137 5.46 0.06 -0.50
C GLY A 137 5.16 1.53 -0.30
N VAL A 138 3.98 1.88 0.21
CA VAL A 138 3.59 3.28 0.45
C VAL A 138 3.23 3.49 1.91
N LEU A 139 4.01 4.32 2.59
CA LEU A 139 3.79 4.70 3.98
C LEU A 139 3.34 6.15 4.04
N ARG A 140 2.24 6.42 4.73
CA ARG A 140 1.69 7.77 4.89
C ARG A 140 2.20 8.42 6.14
N VAL A 141 2.75 9.62 6.00
CA VAL A 141 3.21 10.44 7.12
C VAL A 141 2.09 11.39 7.53
N ARG A 142 1.76 11.39 8.81
CA ARG A 142 0.80 12.31 9.43
C ARG A 142 1.42 13.00 10.61
N THR A 143 1.03 14.25 10.82
CA THR A 143 1.40 15.02 12.03
C THR A 143 0.18 15.13 12.92
N GLU A 144 0.26 14.60 14.12
CA GLU A 144 -0.80 14.68 15.12
C GLU A 144 -0.19 15.24 16.41
N GLN A 145 -0.73 16.34 16.90
CA GLN A 145 -0.24 17.01 18.12
C GLN A 145 1.29 17.28 18.11
N GLY A 146 1.83 17.65 16.95
CA GLY A 146 3.26 17.91 16.77
C GLY A 146 4.15 16.68 16.64
N VAL A 147 3.59 15.46 16.71
CA VAL A 147 4.32 14.20 16.52
C VAL A 147 4.07 13.65 15.11
N GLU A 148 5.14 13.39 14.38
CA GLU A 148 5.05 12.74 13.07
C GLU A 148 4.98 11.23 13.22
N THR A 149 3.96 10.64 12.62
CA THR A 149 3.70 9.19 12.64
C THR A 149 3.54 8.67 11.23
N VAL A 150 3.77 7.38 11.08
CA VAL A 150 3.72 6.67 9.80
C VAL A 150 2.75 5.51 9.90
N THR A 151 1.95 5.33 8.86
CA THR A 151 1.04 4.18 8.70
C THR A 151 1.25 3.52 7.35
N GLN A 152 1.24 2.18 7.30
CA GLN A 152 1.35 1.44 6.05
C GLN A 152 -0.01 1.36 5.35
N ASN A 153 -0.05 1.56 4.03
CA ASN A 153 -1.26 1.38 3.25
C ASN A 153 -1.52 -0.11 2.99
N ARG A 154 -2.58 -0.65 3.61
CA ARG A 154 -3.00 -2.06 3.46
C ARG A 154 -4.41 -2.20 2.91
N LYS A 155 -5.04 -1.10 2.52
CA LYS A 155 -6.41 -1.12 2.03
C LYS A 155 -6.51 -1.97 0.77
N GLY A 156 -7.45 -2.92 0.76
CA GLY A 156 -7.65 -3.82 -0.37
C GLY A 156 -6.58 -4.92 -0.50
N LEU A 157 -5.72 -5.11 0.52
CA LEU A 157 -4.69 -6.16 0.54
C LEU A 157 -4.99 -7.19 1.63
N MET A 158 -4.91 -8.46 1.25
CA MET A 158 -4.80 -9.58 2.18
C MET A 158 -3.35 -10.09 2.11
N LEU A 159 -2.57 -9.77 3.14
CA LEU A 159 -1.16 -10.14 3.20
C LEU A 159 -1.03 -11.58 3.71
N MET A 160 -0.34 -12.41 2.96
CA MET A 160 -0.12 -13.82 3.28
C MET A 160 1.37 -14.13 3.26
N ARG A 161 1.83 -14.99 4.19
CA ARG A 161 3.20 -15.54 4.20
C ARG A 161 3.17 -17.05 4.41
N ARG A 162 4.23 -17.72 3.97
CA ARG A 162 4.44 -19.13 4.34
C ARG A 162 5.16 -19.20 5.68
N ASN A 163 4.59 -19.96 6.60
CA ASN A 163 5.26 -20.28 7.86
C ASN A 163 6.36 -21.35 7.65
N ALA A 164 7.06 -21.70 8.72
CA ALA A 164 8.14 -22.70 8.69
C ALA A 164 7.68 -24.09 8.21
N GLN A 165 6.39 -24.40 8.31
CA GLN A 165 5.78 -25.65 7.82
C GLN A 165 5.25 -25.54 6.37
N GLY A 166 5.51 -24.42 5.68
CA GLY A 166 5.08 -24.18 4.31
C GLY A 166 3.59 -23.81 4.15
N ARG A 167 2.84 -23.66 5.24
CA ARG A 167 1.42 -23.26 5.21
C ARG A 167 1.29 -21.77 5.05
N LEU A 168 0.28 -21.35 4.27
CA LEU A 168 -0.08 -19.94 4.15
C LEU A 168 -0.80 -19.46 5.42
N GLU A 169 -0.33 -18.37 5.98
CA GLU A 169 -0.94 -17.68 7.11
C GLU A 169 -0.96 -16.15 6.89
N ARG A 170 -1.83 -15.45 7.60
CA ARG A 170 -1.92 -14.00 7.49
C ARG A 170 -0.66 -13.34 8.04
N SER A 171 -0.11 -12.38 7.28
CA SER A 171 0.95 -11.48 7.71
C SER A 171 0.37 -10.15 8.19
N GLN A 172 1.03 -9.55 9.16
CA GLN A 172 0.70 -8.19 9.61
C GLN A 172 1.40 -7.10 8.79
N GLY A 173 2.27 -7.48 7.84
CA GLY A 173 3.05 -6.54 7.03
C GLY A 173 4.25 -5.97 7.78
N ALA A 174 4.97 -5.04 7.12
CA ALA A 174 6.27 -4.52 7.54
C ALA A 174 6.25 -3.64 8.80
N LEU A 175 5.12 -3.00 9.08
CA LEU A 175 5.01 -2.02 10.18
C LEU A 175 3.86 -2.38 11.11
N PRO A 176 3.94 -1.99 12.41
CA PRO A 176 2.77 -1.91 13.26
C PRO A 176 1.72 -0.95 12.66
N GLU A 177 0.54 -0.92 13.22
CA GLU A 177 -0.55 -0.07 12.73
C GLU A 177 -0.14 1.42 12.66
N LYS A 178 0.69 1.85 13.61
CA LYS A 178 1.22 3.23 13.68
C LYS A 178 2.61 3.21 14.30
N GLU A 179 3.57 3.90 13.69
CA GLU A 179 4.94 4.04 14.18
C GLU A 179 5.37 5.52 14.12
N ARG A 180 6.33 5.92 14.96
CA ARG A 180 6.94 7.25 14.88
C ARG A 180 7.86 7.34 13.67
N LEU A 181 7.80 8.49 12.97
CA LEU A 181 8.62 8.70 11.76
C LEU A 181 10.12 8.63 12.05
N ASP A 182 10.58 9.25 13.15
CA ASP A 182 11.99 9.27 13.54
C ASP A 182 12.53 7.85 13.81
N ALA A 183 11.75 7.03 14.51
CA ALA A 183 12.09 5.64 14.79
C ALA A 183 12.18 4.81 13.49
N LEU A 184 11.20 4.95 12.59
CA LEU A 184 11.23 4.29 11.30
C LEU A 184 12.44 4.71 10.45
N LEU A 185 12.72 6.02 10.37
CA LEU A 185 13.87 6.52 9.60
C LEU A 185 15.21 5.98 10.13
N SER A 186 15.33 5.81 11.45
CA SER A 186 16.51 5.19 12.06
C SER A 186 16.64 3.70 11.69
N LYS A 187 15.54 2.94 11.72
CA LYS A 187 15.51 1.54 11.28
C LYS A 187 15.89 1.42 9.80
N LEU A 188 15.26 2.24 8.93
CA LEU A 188 15.53 2.22 7.48
C LEU A 188 17.00 2.48 7.19
N ARG A 189 17.61 3.48 7.84
CA ARG A 189 19.05 3.77 7.68
C ARG A 189 19.89 2.53 7.98
N GLY A 190 19.66 1.88 9.13
CA GLY A 190 20.42 0.69 9.52
C GLY A 190 20.23 -0.49 8.54
N ILE A 191 19.04 -0.67 7.95
CA ILE A 191 18.79 -1.72 6.95
C ILE A 191 19.50 -1.38 5.64
N VAL A 192 19.39 -0.14 5.15
CA VAL A 192 20.02 0.31 3.90
C VAL A 192 21.56 0.20 3.99
N GLU A 193 22.17 0.63 5.09
CA GLU A 193 23.61 0.50 5.31
C GLU A 193 24.09 -0.96 5.30
N LYS A 194 23.35 -1.87 5.93
CA LYS A 194 23.65 -3.31 5.90
C LYS A 194 23.53 -3.91 4.49
N SER A 195 22.53 -3.47 3.71
CA SER A 195 22.33 -3.94 2.34
C SER A 195 23.47 -3.51 1.43
N ALA A 196 23.90 -2.25 1.50
CA ALA A 196 25.02 -1.71 0.71
C ALA A 196 26.34 -2.45 1.01
N GLY A 197 26.67 -2.69 2.28
CA GLY A 197 27.89 -3.45 2.65
C GLY A 197 27.85 -4.93 2.26
N GLY A 198 26.66 -5.50 2.01
CA GLY A 198 26.48 -6.87 1.49
C GLY A 198 26.73 -6.98 -0.01
N GLU A 199 26.36 -5.97 -0.78
CA GLU A 199 26.55 -5.90 -2.24
C GLU A 199 28.03 -5.71 -2.60
N GLU A 200 28.76 -4.84 -1.89
CA GLU A 200 30.20 -4.65 -2.10
C GLU A 200 31.02 -5.94 -1.90
N ARG A 201 30.65 -6.76 -0.90
CA ARG A 201 31.33 -8.04 -0.65
C ARG A 201 31.03 -9.12 -1.69
N ARG A 202 29.90 -9.04 -2.40
CA ARG A 202 29.56 -9.97 -3.49
C ARG A 202 30.23 -9.59 -4.82
N GLY A 203 30.47 -8.31 -5.06
CA GLY A 203 31.16 -7.83 -6.25
C GLY A 203 32.70 -8.09 -6.24
N GLN A 204 33.27 -8.46 -5.10
CA GLN A 204 34.71 -8.75 -4.93
C GLN A 204 35.06 -10.26 -4.97
N ARG A 205 34.10 -11.12 -5.28
CA ARG A 205 34.31 -12.57 -5.46
C ARG A 205 34.03 -12.97 -6.91
#